data_ac5fc8e7bf0f0227b10830e0018d4687
#
_entry.id   ac5fc8e7bf0f0227b10830e0018d4687
#
_cell.length_a   1.000
_cell.length_b   1.000
_cell.length_c   1.000
_cell.angle_alpha   90.00
_cell.angle_beta   90.00
_cell.angle_gamma   90.00
#
_symmetry.space_group_name_H-M   'P 1'
#
loop_
_entity.id
_entity.type
_entity.pdbx_description
1 polymer ?
#
loop_
_entity_poly.entity_id
_entity_poly.type
_entity_poly.pdbx_seq_one_letter_code
_entity_poly.pdbx_strand_id
1 'polypeptide(L)'
;MFDRKLRSLVFEAISRIEIALRTQIAHIWAKETNLSVPQKNSKSYRRSFTTGKNNSPTAKSAFAEFLDTVDKYYKRSNEDFAVHHRQQYGIIGAKELPIWVFVEFTTFGNLASLLTHGLQPHVCQSIATNFGFRDYRFFISCINLLNDVRNTCAHQGRIWNRVWLSGKAANS
;
A
#
# COMPACT_ATOMS: atom_id res chain seq x y z
N MET A 1 -31.50 -0.43 6.45
CA MET A 1 -31.34 0.57 5.35
C MET A 1 -30.26 1.61 5.62
N PHE A 2 -30.19 2.15 6.84
CA PHE A 2 -29.20 3.19 7.22
C PHE A 2 -27.75 2.75 7.06
N ASP A 3 -27.35 1.61 7.66
CA ASP A 3 -25.95 1.12 7.63
C ASP A 3 -25.43 0.83 6.21
N ARG A 4 -26.32 0.43 5.30
CA ARG A 4 -25.95 0.26 3.87
C ARG A 4 -25.56 1.58 3.21
N LYS A 5 -26.35 2.65 3.44
CA LYS A 5 -26.03 3.99 2.91
C LYS A 5 -24.75 4.54 3.53
N LEU A 6 -24.60 4.35 4.83
CA LEU A 6 -23.40 4.78 5.55
C LEU A 6 -22.14 4.07 4.99
N ARG A 7 -22.20 2.73 4.78
CA ARG A 7 -21.09 2.00 4.16
C ARG A 7 -20.71 2.54 2.78
N SER A 8 -21.69 2.84 1.94
CA SER A 8 -21.42 3.36 0.58
C SER A 8 -20.71 4.70 0.63
N LEU A 9 -21.14 5.62 1.49
CA LEU A 9 -20.49 6.92 1.65
C LEU A 9 -19.06 6.80 2.20
N VAL A 10 -18.89 5.97 3.23
CA VAL A 10 -17.57 5.74 3.84
C VAL A 10 -16.63 5.05 2.85
N PHE A 11 -17.10 4.05 2.11
CA PHE A 11 -16.30 3.36 1.11
C PHE A 11 -15.85 4.30 -0.01
N GLU A 12 -16.75 5.18 -0.49
CA GLU A 12 -16.41 6.19 -1.50
C GLU A 12 -15.34 7.17 -0.98
N ALA A 13 -15.50 7.66 0.26
CA ALA A 13 -14.52 8.54 0.88
C ALA A 13 -13.13 7.88 1.00
N ILE A 14 -13.09 6.63 1.46
CA ILE A 14 -11.84 5.87 1.58
C ILE A 14 -11.22 5.59 0.21
N SER A 15 -12.01 5.34 -0.83
CA SER A 15 -11.51 5.15 -2.20
C SER A 15 -10.77 6.39 -2.72
N ARG A 16 -11.26 7.59 -2.40
CA ARG A 16 -10.56 8.85 -2.73
C ARG A 16 -9.22 8.98 -1.99
N ILE A 17 -9.19 8.58 -0.71
CA ILE A 17 -7.95 8.55 0.08
C ILE A 17 -6.96 7.52 -0.50
N GLU A 18 -7.44 6.36 -0.94
CA GLU A 18 -6.61 5.33 -1.58
C GLU A 18 -5.91 5.85 -2.84
N ILE A 19 -6.64 6.56 -3.71
CA ILE A 19 -6.08 7.17 -4.93
C ILE A 19 -5.03 8.22 -4.56
N ALA A 20 -5.34 9.13 -3.63
CA ALA A 20 -4.39 10.13 -3.16
C ALA A 20 -3.14 9.49 -2.55
N LEU A 21 -3.30 8.40 -1.79
CA LEU A 21 -2.20 7.68 -1.16
C LEU A 21 -1.28 7.03 -2.21
N ARG A 22 -1.83 6.37 -3.25
CA ARG A 22 -1.06 5.82 -4.37
C ARG A 22 -0.21 6.91 -5.02
N THR A 23 -0.83 8.03 -5.36
CA THR A 23 -0.15 9.17 -5.99
C THR A 23 0.99 9.70 -5.11
N GLN A 24 0.75 9.90 -3.82
CA GLN A 24 1.76 10.41 -2.91
C GLN A 24 2.91 9.42 -2.70
N ILE A 25 2.61 8.14 -2.54
CA ILE A 25 3.65 7.10 -2.44
C ILE A 25 4.51 7.09 -3.69
N ALA A 26 3.91 7.05 -4.89
CA ALA A 26 4.65 7.05 -6.15
C ALA A 26 5.56 8.27 -6.27
N HIS A 27 5.00 9.46 -6.04
CA HIS A 27 5.73 10.72 -6.20
C HIS A 27 6.86 10.88 -5.17
N ILE A 28 6.55 10.72 -3.89
CA ILE A 28 7.52 10.95 -2.81
C ILE A 28 8.61 9.88 -2.81
N TRP A 29 8.23 8.62 -3.01
CA TRP A 29 9.23 7.54 -3.04
C TRP A 29 10.20 7.68 -4.20
N ALA A 30 9.70 8.02 -5.41
CA ALA A 30 10.57 8.31 -6.56
C ALA A 30 11.48 9.52 -6.30
N LYS A 31 10.93 10.60 -5.72
CA LYS A 31 11.66 11.82 -5.39
C LYS A 31 12.77 11.59 -4.36
N GLU A 32 12.44 10.94 -3.24
CA GLU A 32 13.39 10.71 -2.13
C GLU A 32 14.51 9.73 -2.51
N THR A 33 14.25 8.84 -3.47
CA THR A 33 15.26 7.89 -3.96
C THR A 33 15.95 8.34 -5.24
N ASN A 34 15.44 9.36 -5.90
CA ASN A 34 15.83 9.80 -7.25
C ASN A 34 15.79 8.65 -8.29
N LEU A 35 14.81 7.78 -8.18
CA LEU A 35 14.65 6.60 -9.02
C LEU A 35 13.23 6.53 -9.58
N SER A 36 13.10 6.18 -10.87
CA SER A 36 11.80 5.86 -11.49
C SER A 36 11.27 4.48 -11.11
N VAL A 37 12.13 3.63 -10.59
CA VAL A 37 11.84 2.24 -10.15
C VAL A 37 12.43 2.01 -8.75
N PRO A 38 11.98 2.77 -7.73
CA PRO A 38 12.55 2.70 -6.39
C PRO A 38 12.37 1.33 -5.73
N GLN A 39 11.33 0.58 -6.10
CA GLN A 39 11.05 -0.76 -5.58
C GLN A 39 12.10 -1.80 -6.00
N LYS A 40 12.92 -1.53 -7.00
CA LYS A 40 14.05 -2.38 -7.39
C LYS A 40 15.20 -2.31 -6.40
N ASN A 41 15.36 -1.17 -5.73
CA ASN A 41 16.48 -0.91 -4.85
C ASN A 41 16.17 -1.37 -3.41
N SER A 42 16.88 -2.40 -2.92
CA SER A 42 16.70 -2.91 -1.56
C SER A 42 16.95 -1.86 -0.47
N LYS A 43 17.79 -0.85 -0.73
CA LYS A 43 18.05 0.27 0.18
C LYS A 43 16.87 1.22 0.34
N SER A 44 15.90 1.18 -0.60
CA SER A 44 14.66 1.97 -0.54
C SER A 44 13.69 1.47 0.55
N TYR A 45 13.96 0.29 1.11
CA TYR A 45 13.13 -0.35 2.11
C TYR A 45 13.82 -0.46 3.47
N ARG A 46 13.04 -0.65 4.52
CA ARG A 46 13.56 -1.06 5.84
C ARG A 46 14.18 -2.44 5.74
N ARG A 47 15.30 -2.64 6.41
CA ARG A 47 16.01 -3.92 6.40
C ARG A 47 15.12 -5.09 6.84
N SER A 48 14.32 -4.90 7.89
CA SER A 48 13.39 -5.93 8.39
C SER A 48 12.36 -6.40 7.36
N PHE A 49 12.03 -5.57 6.38
CA PHE A 49 11.09 -5.91 5.31
C PHE A 49 11.75 -6.78 4.24
N THR A 50 13.03 -6.57 3.97
CA THR A 50 13.79 -7.27 2.94
C THR A 50 14.45 -8.57 3.43
N THR A 51 14.62 -8.72 4.74
CA THR A 51 15.17 -9.96 5.34
C THR A 51 14.05 -10.96 5.64
N GLY A 52 14.33 -12.25 5.46
CA GLY A 52 13.38 -13.32 5.79
C GLY A 52 13.03 -13.35 7.28
N LYS A 53 11.83 -13.76 7.61
CA LYS A 53 11.42 -14.03 9.00
C LYS A 53 12.31 -15.15 9.55
N ASN A 54 12.89 -14.93 10.73
CA ASN A 54 13.67 -15.91 11.50
C ASN A 54 14.99 -16.38 10.86
N ASN A 55 15.65 -15.59 10.00
CA ASN A 55 16.90 -15.98 9.33
C ASN A 55 16.87 -17.37 8.66
N SER A 56 15.69 -17.88 8.35
CA SER A 56 15.55 -19.15 7.63
C SER A 56 15.80 -18.92 6.13
N PRO A 57 16.72 -19.67 5.52
CA PRO A 57 17.04 -19.52 4.10
C PRO A 57 15.87 -19.89 3.17
N THR A 58 14.85 -20.57 3.69
CA THR A 58 13.65 -20.99 2.93
C THR A 58 12.43 -20.08 3.14
N ALA A 59 12.44 -19.20 4.14
CA ALA A 59 11.32 -18.28 4.40
C ALA A 59 11.38 -17.10 3.44
N LYS A 60 10.31 -16.89 2.66
CA LYS A 60 10.17 -15.69 1.85
C LYS A 60 10.15 -14.45 2.75
N SER A 61 10.85 -13.41 2.35
CA SER A 61 10.75 -12.10 3.02
C SER A 61 9.37 -11.48 2.77
N ALA A 62 8.92 -10.61 3.67
CA ALA A 62 7.68 -9.84 3.47
C ALA A 62 7.73 -9.03 2.15
N PHE A 63 8.92 -8.60 1.76
CA PHE A 63 9.18 -7.96 0.47
C PHE A 63 8.88 -8.88 -0.72
N ALA A 64 9.36 -10.13 -0.69
CA ALA A 64 9.10 -11.08 -1.76
C ALA A 64 7.60 -11.42 -1.88
N GLU A 65 6.92 -11.62 -0.75
CA GLU A 65 5.47 -11.85 -0.72
C GLU A 65 4.68 -10.64 -1.28
N PHE A 66 5.13 -9.43 -0.94
CA PHE A 66 4.54 -8.20 -1.45
C PHE A 66 4.69 -8.10 -2.97
N LEU A 67 5.90 -8.31 -3.51
CA LEU A 67 6.15 -8.31 -4.95
C LEU A 67 5.36 -9.39 -5.69
N ASP A 68 5.30 -10.61 -5.15
CA ASP A 68 4.50 -11.71 -5.74
C ASP A 68 3.02 -11.33 -5.85
N THR A 69 2.51 -10.59 -4.86
CA THR A 69 1.12 -10.12 -4.87
C THR A 69 0.88 -9.09 -5.97
N VAL A 70 1.76 -8.10 -6.10
CA VAL A 70 1.67 -7.09 -7.17
C VAL A 70 1.81 -7.75 -8.55
N ASP A 71 2.74 -8.70 -8.71
CA ASP A 71 2.90 -9.49 -9.93
C ASP A 71 1.61 -10.21 -10.34
N LYS A 72 0.93 -10.84 -9.38
CA LYS A 72 -0.33 -11.54 -9.65
C LYS A 72 -1.41 -10.57 -10.15
N TYR A 73 -1.53 -9.40 -9.52
CA TYR A 73 -2.50 -8.38 -9.94
C TYR A 73 -2.15 -7.82 -11.31
N TYR A 74 -0.90 -7.46 -11.57
CA TYR A 74 -0.45 -6.97 -12.88
C TYR A 74 -0.72 -7.97 -14.01
N LYS A 75 -0.35 -9.24 -13.82
CA LYS A 75 -0.51 -10.28 -14.84
C LYS A 75 -1.97 -10.62 -15.14
N ARG A 76 -2.85 -10.50 -14.14
CA ARG A 76 -4.28 -10.83 -14.24
C ARG A 76 -5.17 -9.66 -14.61
N SER A 77 -4.64 -8.44 -14.52
CA SER A 77 -5.46 -7.25 -14.80
C SER A 77 -5.88 -7.20 -16.27
N ASN A 78 -7.17 -6.96 -16.48
CA ASN A 78 -7.75 -6.71 -17.80
C ASN A 78 -8.01 -5.21 -18.04
N GLU A 79 -7.51 -4.34 -17.17
CA GLU A 79 -7.56 -2.90 -17.35
C GLU A 79 -6.81 -2.51 -18.64
N ASP A 80 -7.38 -1.62 -19.43
CA ASP A 80 -6.86 -1.24 -20.74
C ASP A 80 -5.39 -0.80 -20.69
N PHE A 81 -5.03 -0.01 -19.69
CA PHE A 81 -3.64 0.44 -19.51
C PHE A 81 -2.67 -0.72 -19.19
N ALA A 82 -3.14 -1.73 -18.44
CA ALA A 82 -2.32 -2.89 -18.10
C ALA A 82 -2.11 -3.80 -19.32
N VAL A 83 -3.17 -3.99 -20.10
CA VAL A 83 -3.12 -4.74 -21.36
C VAL A 83 -2.18 -4.04 -22.33
N HIS A 84 -2.35 -2.73 -22.54
CA HIS A 84 -1.50 -1.93 -23.41
C HIS A 84 -0.03 -1.97 -22.98
N HIS A 85 0.24 -1.82 -21.68
CA HIS A 85 1.59 -1.89 -21.13
C HIS A 85 2.25 -3.25 -21.41
N ARG A 86 1.53 -4.36 -21.20
CA ARG A 86 2.05 -5.70 -21.51
C ARG A 86 2.27 -5.94 -22.99
N GLN A 87 1.42 -5.39 -23.85
CA GLN A 87 1.59 -5.47 -25.31
C GLN A 87 2.82 -4.72 -25.80
N GLN A 88 3.09 -3.55 -25.21
CA GLN A 88 4.20 -2.70 -25.63
C GLN A 88 5.55 -3.11 -25.06
N TYR A 89 5.59 -3.53 -23.78
CA TYR A 89 6.83 -3.81 -23.04
C TYR A 89 7.01 -5.29 -22.67
N GLY A 90 6.06 -6.15 -23.02
CA GLY A 90 6.03 -7.54 -22.60
C GLY A 90 5.60 -7.71 -21.13
N ILE A 91 5.55 -8.96 -20.68
CA ILE A 91 5.26 -9.28 -19.27
C ILE A 91 6.55 -9.14 -18.47
N ILE A 92 6.73 -8.00 -17.83
CA ILE A 92 7.85 -7.75 -16.92
C ILE A 92 7.41 -8.01 -15.46
N GLY A 93 8.37 -8.26 -14.56
CA GLY A 93 8.07 -8.46 -13.14
C GLY A 93 7.70 -7.16 -12.43
N ALA A 94 6.92 -7.23 -11.35
CA ALA A 94 6.52 -6.07 -10.54
C ALA A 94 7.73 -5.21 -10.11
N LYS A 95 8.87 -5.84 -9.89
CA LYS A 95 10.12 -5.17 -9.52
C LYS A 95 10.65 -4.23 -10.59
N GLU A 96 10.32 -4.47 -11.85
CA GLU A 96 10.80 -3.71 -13.02
C GLU A 96 9.78 -2.66 -13.50
N LEU A 97 8.55 -2.66 -12.97
CA LEU A 97 7.52 -1.70 -13.36
C LEU A 97 7.92 -0.28 -12.94
N PRO A 98 7.67 0.75 -13.77
CA PRO A 98 7.73 2.12 -13.30
C PRO A 98 6.84 2.32 -12.07
N ILE A 99 7.26 3.15 -11.11
CA ILE A 99 6.56 3.28 -9.83
C ILE A 99 5.08 3.66 -9.98
N TRP A 100 4.75 4.51 -10.95
CA TRP A 100 3.37 4.91 -11.23
C TRP A 100 2.50 3.77 -11.78
N VAL A 101 3.09 2.81 -12.49
CA VAL A 101 2.42 1.57 -12.91
C VAL A 101 2.31 0.60 -11.74
N PHE A 102 3.39 0.46 -10.98
CA PHE A 102 3.47 -0.44 -9.82
C PHE A 102 2.39 -0.17 -8.78
N VAL A 103 2.16 1.11 -8.41
CA VAL A 103 1.18 1.46 -7.38
C VAL A 103 -0.27 1.18 -7.80
N GLU A 104 -0.57 1.15 -9.10
CA GLU A 104 -1.92 0.81 -9.58
C GLU A 104 -2.31 -0.64 -9.29
N PHE A 105 -1.32 -1.53 -9.22
CA PHE A 105 -1.53 -2.94 -8.89
C PHE A 105 -1.43 -3.25 -7.39
N THR A 106 -1.36 -2.22 -6.54
CA THR A 106 -1.39 -2.38 -5.09
C THR A 106 -2.80 -2.18 -4.54
N THR A 107 -3.21 -3.02 -3.61
CA THR A 107 -4.45 -2.81 -2.84
C THR A 107 -4.20 -1.80 -1.71
N PHE A 108 -5.27 -1.25 -1.12
CA PHE A 108 -5.15 -0.38 0.04
C PHE A 108 -4.40 -1.07 1.21
N GLY A 109 -4.66 -2.36 1.44
CA GLY A 109 -3.93 -3.16 2.42
C GLY A 109 -2.43 -3.30 2.09
N ASN A 110 -2.08 -3.46 0.80
CA ASN A 110 -0.68 -3.47 0.35
C ASN A 110 0.01 -2.13 0.61
N LEU A 111 -0.67 -1.00 0.35
CA LEU A 111 -0.15 0.34 0.63
C LEU A 111 0.05 0.57 2.13
N ALA A 112 -0.93 0.16 2.96
CA ALA A 112 -0.84 0.23 4.42
C ALA A 112 0.34 -0.60 4.95
N SER A 113 0.52 -1.82 4.45
CA SER A 113 1.66 -2.69 4.79
C SER A 113 3.00 -2.09 4.37
N LEU A 114 3.06 -1.51 3.17
CA LEU A 114 4.25 -0.85 2.64
C LEU A 114 4.68 0.34 3.52
N LEU A 115 3.73 1.17 3.96
CA LEU A 115 3.98 2.27 4.90
C LEU A 115 4.41 1.76 6.28
N THR A 116 3.75 0.72 6.78
CA THR A 116 3.99 0.21 8.15
C THR A 116 5.34 -0.49 8.25
N HIS A 117 5.68 -1.32 7.28
CA HIS A 117 6.81 -2.25 7.37
C HIS A 117 7.89 -2.01 6.31
N GLY A 118 7.50 -1.47 5.14
CA GLY A 118 8.35 -1.40 3.95
C GLY A 118 9.18 -0.15 3.87
N LEU A 119 8.55 1.02 3.70
CA LEU A 119 9.25 2.27 3.39
C LEU A 119 10.12 2.79 4.54
N GLN A 120 11.18 3.48 4.18
CA GLN A 120 12.05 4.15 5.15
C GLN A 120 11.27 5.24 5.93
N PRO A 121 11.60 5.47 7.22
CA PRO A 121 10.88 6.43 8.06
C PRO A 121 10.80 7.85 7.50
N HIS A 122 11.87 8.34 6.85
CA HIS A 122 11.89 9.67 6.24
C HIS A 122 10.90 9.78 5.07
N VAL A 123 10.78 8.73 4.23
CA VAL A 123 9.79 8.67 3.14
C VAL A 123 8.37 8.69 3.71
N CYS A 124 8.11 7.89 4.75
CA CYS A 124 6.81 7.89 5.45
C CYS A 124 6.49 9.27 6.03
N GLN A 125 7.50 9.97 6.61
CA GLN A 125 7.32 11.30 7.17
C GLN A 125 6.99 12.34 6.07
N SER A 126 7.67 12.30 4.93
CA SER A 126 7.38 13.18 3.79
C SER A 126 5.95 12.96 3.28
N ILE A 127 5.51 11.70 3.15
CA ILE A 127 4.13 11.37 2.77
C ILE A 127 3.14 11.91 3.81
N ALA A 128 3.35 11.62 5.10
CA ALA A 128 2.48 12.06 6.20
C ALA A 128 2.33 13.59 6.22
N THR A 129 3.42 14.31 6.01
CA THR A 129 3.42 15.78 5.95
C THR A 129 2.54 16.33 4.83
N ASN A 130 2.55 15.68 3.65
CA ASN A 130 1.67 16.07 2.54
C ASN A 130 0.17 15.82 2.83
N PHE A 131 -0.13 14.89 3.73
CA PHE A 131 -1.49 14.70 4.27
C PHE A 131 -1.81 15.57 5.50
N GLY A 132 -0.90 16.49 5.88
CA GLY A 132 -1.08 17.40 7.02
C GLY A 132 -0.75 16.79 8.39
N PHE A 133 -0.13 15.62 8.44
CA PHE A 133 0.26 14.96 9.70
C PHE A 133 1.68 15.35 10.10
N ARG A 134 1.87 15.67 11.39
CA ARG A 134 3.18 15.97 11.97
C ARG A 134 3.99 14.71 12.30
N ASP A 135 3.33 13.60 12.60
CA ASP A 135 3.93 12.32 12.96
C ASP A 135 3.47 11.22 11.99
N TYR A 136 4.40 10.62 11.29
CA TYR A 136 4.12 9.54 10.35
C TYR A 136 3.58 8.27 11.03
N ARG A 137 3.91 8.02 12.30
CA ARG A 137 3.41 6.85 13.03
C ARG A 137 1.92 6.98 13.29
N PHE A 138 1.48 8.17 13.69
CA PHE A 138 0.05 8.46 13.83
C PHE A 138 -0.67 8.38 12.47
N PHE A 139 -0.08 8.94 11.42
CA PHE A 139 -0.61 8.80 10.06
C PHE A 139 -0.78 7.34 9.66
N ILE A 140 0.24 6.49 9.85
CA ILE A 140 0.16 5.05 9.55
C ILE A 140 -0.95 4.37 10.36
N SER A 141 -1.12 4.72 11.63
CA SER A 141 -2.21 4.19 12.45
C SER A 141 -3.58 4.54 11.87
N CYS A 142 -3.76 5.77 11.38
CA CYS A 142 -4.98 6.19 10.68
C CYS A 142 -5.20 5.40 9.38
N ILE A 143 -4.15 5.19 8.57
CA ILE A 143 -4.24 4.41 7.33
C ILE A 143 -4.62 2.95 7.62
N ASN A 144 -4.04 2.33 8.64
CA ASN A 144 -4.39 0.97 9.04
C ASN A 144 -5.85 0.87 9.49
N LEU A 145 -6.32 1.85 10.30
CA LEU A 145 -7.73 1.92 10.71
C LEU A 145 -8.66 2.05 9.50
N LEU A 146 -8.33 2.93 8.55
CA LEU A 146 -9.12 3.10 7.32
C LEU A 146 -9.13 1.82 6.47
N ASN A 147 -8.05 1.05 6.46
CA ASN A 147 -8.02 -0.26 5.79
C ASN A 147 -8.98 -1.25 6.44
N ASP A 148 -9.07 -1.30 7.76
CA ASP A 148 -10.01 -2.16 8.48
C ASP A 148 -11.46 -1.74 8.23
N VAL A 149 -11.74 -0.44 8.24
CA VAL A 149 -13.06 0.12 7.90
C VAL A 149 -13.42 -0.23 6.45
N ARG A 150 -12.52 0.00 5.51
CA ARG A 150 -12.70 -0.31 4.08
C ARG A 150 -13.03 -1.78 3.86
N ASN A 151 -12.27 -2.67 4.50
CA ASN A 151 -12.50 -4.11 4.38
C ASN A 151 -13.85 -4.51 4.97
N THR A 152 -14.24 -3.93 6.11
CA THR A 152 -15.57 -4.15 6.69
C THR A 152 -16.68 -3.68 5.74
N CYS A 153 -16.54 -2.53 5.10
CA CYS A 153 -17.50 -2.04 4.12
C CYS A 153 -17.58 -2.97 2.90
N ALA A 154 -16.44 -3.41 2.37
CA ALA A 154 -16.37 -4.30 1.21
C ALA A 154 -17.02 -5.67 1.46
N HIS A 155 -16.88 -6.20 2.67
CA HIS A 155 -17.50 -7.44 3.11
C HIS A 155 -18.92 -7.28 3.68
N GLN A 156 -19.55 -6.13 3.46
CA GLN A 156 -20.91 -5.81 3.91
C GLN A 156 -21.10 -5.89 5.44
N GLY A 157 -20.02 -5.83 6.21
CA GLY A 157 -20.05 -5.81 7.66
C GLY A 157 -20.72 -4.56 8.22
N ARG A 158 -21.29 -4.66 9.43
CA ARG A 158 -21.88 -3.51 10.12
C ARG A 158 -20.80 -2.52 10.54
N ILE A 159 -20.99 -1.23 10.22
CA ILE A 159 -20.08 -0.16 10.64
C ILE A 159 -20.69 0.77 11.68
N TRP A 160 -22.02 0.91 11.71
CA TRP A 160 -22.72 1.71 12.70
C TRP A 160 -22.55 1.14 14.11
N ASN A 161 -22.23 2.02 15.05
CA ASN A 161 -22.01 1.68 16.45
C ASN A 161 -20.97 0.55 16.66
N ARG A 162 -19.94 0.52 15.80
CA ARG A 162 -18.80 -0.41 15.91
C ARG A 162 -17.62 0.31 16.55
N VAL A 163 -17.05 -0.31 17.58
CA VAL A 163 -15.78 0.15 18.16
C VAL A 163 -14.65 -0.36 17.27
N TRP A 164 -13.85 0.57 16.80
CA TRP A 164 -12.63 0.28 16.02
C TRP A 164 -11.44 0.38 16.97
N LEU A 165 -10.88 -0.75 17.32
CA LEU A 165 -9.61 -0.77 18.03
C LEU A 165 -8.54 -0.43 16.99
N SER A 166 -7.98 0.76 17.07
CA SER A 166 -6.79 1.12 16.29
C SER A 166 -5.75 0.04 16.54
N GLY A 167 -5.32 -0.59 15.43
CA GLY A 167 -4.52 -1.79 15.45
C GLY A 167 -3.38 -1.72 16.45
N LYS A 168 -3.00 -2.89 16.94
CA LYS A 168 -1.94 -3.18 17.87
C LYS A 168 -0.88 -2.09 17.86
N ALA A 169 -0.82 -1.30 18.94
CA ALA A 169 0.32 -0.48 19.22
C ALA A 169 1.55 -1.34 18.92
N ALA A 170 2.38 -0.90 18.00
CA ALA A 170 3.64 -1.56 17.74
C ALA A 170 4.34 -1.64 19.09
N ASN A 171 4.38 -2.84 19.66
CA ASN A 171 5.13 -3.08 20.86
C ASN A 171 6.56 -2.63 20.57
N SER A 172 6.94 -1.63 21.35
CA SER A 172 8.28 -1.06 21.50
C SER A 172 9.38 -2.12 21.52
#